data_0d286c8edfc3acd856dcb802f31541ed
#
_entry.id   0d286c8edfc3acd856dcb802f31541ed
#
_cell.length_a   1.000
_cell.length_b   1.000
_cell.length_c   1.000
_cell.angle_alpha   90.00
_cell.angle_beta   90.00
_cell.angle_gamma   90.00
#
_symmetry.space_group_name_H-M   'P 1'
#
loop_
_entity.id
_entity.type
_entity.pdbx_description
1 polymer ?
#
loop_
_entity_poly.entity_id
_entity_poly.type
_entity_poly.pdbx_seq_one_letter_code
_entity_poly.pdbx_strand_id
1 'polypeptide(L)'
;MSELRACFASRIGNTGGVNAIDVYDPLSHQSHEDPYPAYARLREEFPLSFIEAHGVWALSRYQDVRDALRDWETFSSAQGVEIGEYVQFFGEGSIQELDPPHHDVLRKVLAPRFQSRRIKEYGPLIRETAGRLIDGFEGRPRIDLGQEFTQRLPILTILQLLGVPQADHDWAATAGLEMLRRPAGEAGPSASAAALREELVDYFVDQVRRRRVEGMTDDVFSDMATGIEAGLMKESEIQGLTLLLIAAGMETTSSLMGNIAHAVATEDVAANALLDDAGQFRAPAIEEFLRFDAPAQWLARVTTRPVTMHGQELPTGSRVLVLFASANRDPREYARADELVLDRDSARNLAFGEGVHFCLGMPLARMETRIGMGCLLSRHPSFGLDGAPVRYPSHVIRGFESIPVLLS
;
A
#
# COMPACT_ATOMS: atom_id res chain seq x y z
N MET A 1 -13.43 29.26 3.59
CA MET A 1 -12.01 28.89 3.28
C MET A 1 -11.02 30.06 3.45
N SER A 2 -11.33 31.29 3.04
CA SER A 2 -10.44 32.45 3.24
C SER A 2 -10.30 32.89 4.71
N GLU A 3 -11.31 32.78 5.53
CA GLU A 3 -11.27 33.20 6.94
C GLU A 3 -10.54 32.22 7.86
N LEU A 4 -10.56 30.91 7.56
CA LEU A 4 -9.75 29.90 8.26
C LEU A 4 -8.26 30.08 7.97
N ARG A 5 -7.88 30.40 6.73
CA ARG A 5 -6.46 30.72 6.37
C ARG A 5 -5.94 31.94 7.11
N ALA A 6 -6.74 33.00 7.25
CA ALA A 6 -6.35 34.23 7.94
C ALA A 6 -6.20 34.05 9.46
N CYS A 7 -7.00 33.20 10.08
CA CYS A 7 -6.95 32.92 11.53
C CYS A 7 -5.73 32.05 11.90
N PHE A 8 -5.27 31.17 11.02
CA PHE A 8 -4.08 30.32 11.25
C PHE A 8 -2.77 31.10 11.12
N ALA A 9 -2.65 31.95 10.11
CA ALA A 9 -1.42 32.73 9.89
C ALA A 9 -1.07 33.69 11.05
N SER A 10 -2.05 34.10 11.84
CA SER A 10 -1.83 35.05 12.95
C SER A 10 -1.45 34.39 14.29
N ARG A 11 -1.54 33.06 14.42
CA ARG A 11 -1.24 32.33 15.67
C ARG A 11 0.10 31.59 15.69
N ILE A 12 0.73 31.37 14.54
CA ILE A 12 2.07 30.82 14.47
C ILE A 12 3.04 32.00 14.61
N GLY A 13 3.54 32.22 15.82
CA GLY A 13 4.54 33.27 16.10
C GLY A 13 5.72 33.08 15.12
N ASN A 14 6.07 34.21 14.44
CA ASN A 14 7.17 34.32 13.50
C ASN A 14 8.50 34.08 14.24
N THR A 15 8.85 32.84 14.51
CA THR A 15 10.21 32.45 14.89
C THR A 15 10.96 32.30 13.57
N GLY A 16 11.84 33.23 13.25
CA GLY A 16 12.69 33.25 12.05
C GLY A 16 13.57 31.99 11.87
N GLY A 17 12.93 30.86 11.64
CA GLY A 17 13.49 29.56 11.41
C GLY A 17 12.99 29.01 10.08
N VAL A 18 13.75 28.11 9.49
CA VAL A 18 13.43 27.32 8.30
C VAL A 18 11.99 26.81 8.41
N ASN A 19 11.11 27.19 7.49
CA ASN A 19 9.75 26.68 7.45
C ASN A 19 9.78 25.18 7.13
N ALA A 20 8.89 24.39 7.73
CA ALA A 20 8.80 22.95 7.44
C ALA A 20 8.53 22.63 5.94
N ILE A 21 8.00 23.60 5.18
CA ILE A 21 7.87 23.56 3.72
C ILE A 21 9.21 23.36 3.02
N ASP A 22 10.30 23.98 3.53
CA ASP A 22 11.65 23.82 2.97
C ASP A 22 12.25 22.45 3.27
N VAL A 23 11.58 21.64 4.12
CA VAL A 23 12.07 20.34 4.56
C VAL A 23 11.39 19.18 3.83
N TYR A 24 10.08 19.25 3.67
CA TYR A 24 9.29 18.16 3.11
C TYR A 24 8.01 18.64 2.43
N ASP A 25 7.88 18.31 1.16
CA ASP A 25 6.63 18.41 0.41
C ASP A 25 6.27 17.01 -0.12
N PRO A 26 5.18 16.39 0.39
CA PRO A 26 4.78 15.04 0.00
C PRO A 26 4.46 14.87 -1.49
N LEU A 27 4.13 15.97 -2.20
CA LEU A 27 3.78 15.95 -3.61
C LEU A 27 4.91 16.40 -4.53
N SER A 28 6.09 16.71 -3.98
CA SER A 28 7.24 17.13 -4.77
C SER A 28 7.91 15.96 -5.50
N HIS A 29 8.52 16.25 -6.65
CA HIS A 29 9.35 15.27 -7.38
C HIS A 29 10.49 14.72 -6.49
N GLN A 30 11.11 15.57 -5.67
CA GLN A 30 12.18 15.14 -4.77
C GLN A 30 11.70 14.09 -3.76
N SER A 31 10.52 14.32 -3.14
CA SER A 31 9.93 13.35 -2.21
C SER A 31 9.51 12.05 -2.90
N HIS A 32 9.11 12.13 -4.17
CA HIS A 32 8.80 10.96 -4.98
C HIS A 32 10.06 10.12 -5.27
N GLU A 33 11.18 10.77 -5.62
CA GLU A 33 12.44 10.08 -5.90
C GLU A 33 13.09 9.51 -4.63
N ASP A 34 13.31 10.34 -3.62
CA ASP A 34 13.89 9.94 -2.34
C ASP A 34 13.37 10.80 -1.17
N PRO A 35 12.37 10.32 -0.41
CA PRO A 35 11.82 11.04 0.73
C PRO A 35 12.67 10.92 2.01
N TYR A 36 13.58 9.97 2.09
CA TYR A 36 14.24 9.59 3.34
C TYR A 36 15.11 10.68 3.97
N PRO A 37 15.88 11.48 3.22
CA PRO A 37 16.61 12.63 3.79
C PRO A 37 15.68 13.65 4.45
N ALA A 38 14.53 13.94 3.83
CA ALA A 38 13.52 14.82 4.40
C ALA A 38 12.89 14.20 5.66
N TYR A 39 12.57 12.91 5.64
CA TYR A 39 12.07 12.20 6.82
C TYR A 39 13.04 12.21 8.00
N ALA A 40 14.34 12.05 7.76
CA ALA A 40 15.34 12.14 8.81
C ALA A 40 15.31 13.52 9.48
N ARG A 41 15.27 14.59 8.69
CA ARG A 41 15.15 15.97 9.22
C ARG A 41 13.85 16.18 9.98
N LEU A 42 12.72 15.69 9.47
CA LEU A 42 11.44 15.80 10.17
C LEU A 42 11.51 15.12 11.55
N ARG A 43 12.04 13.90 11.64
CA ARG A 43 12.15 13.19 12.92
C ARG A 43 13.00 13.94 13.95
N GLU A 44 14.07 14.57 13.52
CA GLU A 44 15.01 15.28 14.42
C GLU A 44 14.52 16.66 14.78
N GLU A 45 14.17 17.47 13.79
CA GLU A 45 13.94 18.92 13.94
C GLU A 45 12.43 19.25 14.08
N PHE A 46 11.55 18.51 13.37
CA PHE A 46 10.13 18.85 13.22
C PHE A 46 9.21 17.61 13.32
N PRO A 47 9.19 16.89 14.48
CA PRO A 47 8.47 15.62 14.62
C PRO A 47 6.97 15.71 14.35
N LEU A 48 6.38 16.87 14.60
CA LEU A 48 5.07 17.30 14.12
C LEU A 48 5.27 18.59 13.34
N SER A 49 4.95 18.58 12.06
CA SER A 49 5.15 19.72 11.17
C SER A 49 3.90 20.06 10.39
N PHE A 50 3.61 21.36 10.22
CA PHE A 50 2.54 21.84 9.35
C PHE A 50 3.10 22.15 7.96
N ILE A 51 2.54 21.50 6.93
CA ILE A 51 2.89 21.68 5.53
C ILE A 51 1.89 22.67 4.92
N GLU A 52 2.25 23.94 4.96
CA GLU A 52 1.37 25.05 4.61
C GLU A 52 0.85 24.97 3.17
N ALA A 53 1.68 24.52 2.22
CA ALA A 53 1.32 24.39 0.81
C ALA A 53 0.06 23.51 0.60
N HIS A 54 -0.12 22.53 1.47
CA HIS A 54 -1.23 21.56 1.36
C HIS A 54 -2.23 21.66 2.51
N GLY A 55 -1.95 22.49 3.53
CA GLY A 55 -2.82 22.64 4.71
C GLY A 55 -2.92 21.38 5.55
N VAL A 56 -1.85 20.57 5.60
CA VAL A 56 -1.82 19.30 6.32
C VAL A 56 -0.69 19.25 7.34
N TRP A 57 -0.85 18.45 8.37
CA TRP A 57 0.18 18.12 9.34
C TRP A 57 0.90 16.83 8.96
N ALA A 58 2.12 16.62 9.45
CA ALA A 58 2.86 15.37 9.28
C ALA A 58 3.44 14.92 10.63
N LEU A 59 3.21 13.64 10.97
CA LEU A 59 3.82 12.92 12.09
C LEU A 59 4.92 12.02 11.58
N SER A 60 6.14 12.17 12.08
CA SER A 60 7.32 11.50 11.52
C SER A 60 8.00 10.48 12.43
N ARG A 61 7.87 10.59 13.76
CA ARG A 61 8.50 9.67 14.73
C ARG A 61 7.70 8.39 14.90
N TYR A 62 8.38 7.30 15.17
CA TYR A 62 7.79 5.96 15.34
C TYR A 62 6.67 5.95 16.38
N GLN A 63 6.93 6.45 17.59
CA GLN A 63 5.96 6.38 18.68
C GLN A 63 4.71 7.24 18.36
N ASP A 64 4.90 8.44 17.82
CA ASP A 64 3.79 9.35 17.48
C ASP A 64 2.89 8.75 16.39
N VAL A 65 3.50 8.19 15.34
CA VAL A 65 2.79 7.51 14.24
C VAL A 65 2.02 6.31 14.78
N ARG A 66 2.66 5.48 15.62
CA ARG A 66 2.05 4.31 16.22
C ARG A 66 0.85 4.66 17.10
N ASP A 67 1.00 5.68 17.94
CA ASP A 67 -0.07 6.12 18.85
C ASP A 67 -1.25 6.70 18.05
N ALA A 68 -0.99 7.50 17.03
CA ALA A 68 -2.03 8.02 16.14
C ALA A 68 -2.78 6.90 15.38
N LEU A 69 -2.11 5.83 14.97
CA LEU A 69 -2.73 4.67 14.31
C LEU A 69 -3.64 3.86 15.26
N ARG A 70 -3.34 3.87 16.56
CA ARG A 70 -4.13 3.17 17.58
C ARG A 70 -5.33 3.96 18.07
N ASP A 71 -5.22 5.27 18.11
CA ASP A 71 -6.27 6.18 18.58
C ASP A 71 -7.16 6.63 17.41
N TRP A 72 -7.90 5.68 16.82
CA TRP A 72 -8.83 5.96 15.73
C TRP A 72 -9.96 6.91 16.13
N GLU A 73 -10.33 6.94 17.40
CA GLU A 73 -11.35 7.88 17.92
C GLU A 73 -10.89 9.33 17.77
N THR A 74 -9.60 9.60 17.90
CA THR A 74 -9.00 10.92 17.71
C THR A 74 -8.55 11.15 16.27
N PHE A 75 -7.92 10.14 15.66
CA PHE A 75 -7.35 10.18 14.31
C PHE A 75 -8.18 9.34 13.33
N SER A 76 -9.32 9.88 12.92
CA SER A 76 -10.33 9.23 12.09
C SER A 76 -9.88 9.03 10.65
N SER A 77 -10.29 7.92 10.05
CA SER A 77 -10.16 7.65 8.60
C SER A 77 -11.40 8.08 7.79
N ALA A 78 -12.53 8.36 8.46
CA ALA A 78 -13.83 8.55 7.79
C ALA A 78 -13.92 9.80 6.90
N GLN A 79 -12.92 10.68 6.92
CA GLN A 79 -12.82 11.82 6.02
C GLN A 79 -11.74 11.65 4.96
N GLY A 80 -11.43 10.40 4.60
CA GLY A 80 -10.44 10.02 3.61
C GLY A 80 -9.01 9.95 4.14
N VAL A 81 -8.19 9.26 3.39
CA VAL A 81 -6.81 8.87 3.79
C VAL A 81 -5.74 9.51 2.91
N GLU A 82 -6.10 10.44 2.03
CA GLU A 82 -5.21 11.17 1.13
C GLU A 82 -5.18 12.67 1.43
N ILE A 83 -4.28 13.41 0.73
CA ILE A 83 -4.23 14.88 0.74
C ILE A 83 -5.32 15.42 -0.18
N GLY A 84 -5.93 16.55 0.21
CA GLY A 84 -6.90 17.27 -0.60
C GLY A 84 -8.32 17.17 -0.09
N GLU A 85 -9.28 17.64 -0.89
CA GLU A 85 -10.70 17.51 -0.56
C GLU A 85 -11.11 16.04 -0.59
N TYR A 86 -11.92 15.65 0.40
CA TYR A 86 -12.38 14.29 0.52
C TYR A 86 -13.23 13.88 -0.69
N VAL A 87 -12.73 12.96 -1.43
CA VAL A 87 -13.50 12.18 -2.39
C VAL A 87 -13.32 10.73 -1.99
N GLN A 88 -14.39 9.99 -1.75
CA GLN A 88 -14.31 8.54 -1.54
C GLN A 88 -13.75 7.89 -2.79
N PHE A 89 -12.43 7.68 -2.81
CA PHE A 89 -11.76 7.16 -3.98
C PHE A 89 -12.28 5.78 -4.38
N PHE A 90 -12.50 4.92 -3.38
CA PHE A 90 -13.02 3.56 -3.63
C PHE A 90 -14.55 3.51 -3.65
N GLY A 91 -15.26 4.48 -3.09
CA GLY A 91 -16.71 4.51 -2.97
C GLY A 91 -17.23 3.94 -1.65
N GLU A 92 -18.59 3.83 -1.53
CA GLU A 92 -19.25 3.32 -0.33
C GLU A 92 -18.74 1.91 0.02
N GLY A 93 -18.41 1.69 1.30
CA GLY A 93 -17.98 0.40 1.82
C GLY A 93 -16.46 0.21 1.89
N SER A 94 -15.65 1.18 1.46
CA SER A 94 -14.19 1.11 1.65
C SER A 94 -13.83 1.08 3.14
N ILE A 95 -13.43 -0.08 3.66
CA ILE A 95 -13.04 -0.21 5.08
C ILE A 95 -11.82 0.62 5.45
N GLN A 96 -11.02 1.07 4.49
CA GLN A 96 -9.90 1.99 4.72
C GLN A 96 -10.38 3.39 5.11
N GLU A 97 -11.58 3.77 4.66
CA GLU A 97 -12.18 5.11 4.81
C GLU A 97 -13.40 5.09 5.75
N LEU A 98 -13.48 4.11 6.64
CA LEU A 98 -14.52 3.97 7.64
C LEU A 98 -13.95 3.88 9.04
N ASP A 99 -14.69 4.35 10.03
CA ASP A 99 -14.40 4.13 11.44
C ASP A 99 -15.33 3.06 12.03
N PRO A 100 -14.95 2.42 13.18
CA PRO A 100 -15.88 1.61 13.95
C PRO A 100 -17.14 2.42 14.35
N PRO A 101 -18.35 1.80 14.45
CA PRO A 101 -18.57 0.35 14.41
C PRO A 101 -18.74 -0.24 13.00
N HIS A 102 -19.03 0.58 11.97
CA HIS A 102 -19.34 0.09 10.63
C HIS A 102 -18.14 -0.55 9.94
N HIS A 103 -16.94 0.03 10.12
CA HIS A 103 -15.67 -0.60 9.74
C HIS A 103 -15.57 -2.04 10.21
N ASP A 104 -15.86 -2.30 11.48
CA ASP A 104 -15.71 -3.62 12.08
C ASP A 104 -16.71 -4.62 11.52
N VAL A 105 -17.92 -4.17 11.18
CA VAL A 105 -18.94 -5.04 10.58
C VAL A 105 -18.48 -5.50 9.21
N LEU A 106 -18.07 -4.59 8.32
CA LEU A 106 -17.59 -4.94 6.98
C LEU A 106 -16.29 -5.74 7.03
N ARG A 107 -15.37 -5.38 7.93
CA ARG A 107 -14.13 -6.14 8.12
C ARG A 107 -14.39 -7.59 8.53
N LYS A 108 -15.41 -7.87 9.35
CA LYS A 108 -15.78 -9.23 9.76
C LYS A 108 -16.27 -10.08 8.61
N VAL A 109 -16.84 -9.50 7.56
CA VAL A 109 -17.26 -10.24 6.35
C VAL A 109 -16.03 -10.83 5.65
N LEU A 110 -14.93 -10.07 5.57
CA LEU A 110 -13.72 -10.45 4.82
C LEU A 110 -12.67 -11.18 5.68
N ALA A 111 -12.55 -10.84 6.97
CA ALA A 111 -11.46 -11.27 7.83
C ALA A 111 -11.24 -12.80 7.90
N PRO A 112 -12.26 -13.68 7.87
CA PRO A 112 -12.05 -15.11 7.88
C PRO A 112 -11.20 -15.61 6.70
N ARG A 113 -11.35 -15.00 5.51
CA ARG A 113 -10.61 -15.36 4.31
C ARG A 113 -9.14 -14.98 4.36
N PHE A 114 -8.82 -13.89 5.05
CA PHE A 114 -7.46 -13.38 5.17
C PHE A 114 -6.69 -13.93 6.39
N GLN A 115 -7.26 -14.85 7.15
CA GLN A 115 -6.54 -15.52 8.23
C GLN A 115 -5.35 -16.31 7.67
N SER A 116 -4.22 -16.32 8.39
CA SER A 116 -2.98 -16.99 7.95
C SER A 116 -3.18 -18.48 7.60
N ARG A 117 -4.09 -19.18 8.32
CA ARG A 117 -4.42 -20.57 7.99
C ARG A 117 -5.05 -20.69 6.60
N ARG A 118 -6.00 -19.79 6.30
CA ARG A 118 -6.73 -19.78 5.03
C ARG A 118 -5.84 -19.37 3.88
N ILE A 119 -5.02 -18.33 4.08
CA ILE A 119 -4.05 -17.85 3.09
C ILE A 119 -3.05 -18.95 2.70
N LYS A 120 -2.65 -19.83 3.62
CA LYS A 120 -1.73 -20.94 3.30
C LYS A 120 -2.29 -21.88 2.19
N GLU A 121 -3.57 -21.99 2.05
CA GLU A 121 -4.22 -22.81 1.02
C GLU A 121 -4.01 -22.25 -0.40
N TYR A 122 -3.72 -20.95 -0.53
CA TYR A 122 -3.37 -20.30 -1.81
C TYR A 122 -1.90 -20.50 -2.21
N GLY A 123 -1.06 -21.05 -1.33
CA GLY A 123 0.38 -21.24 -1.62
C GLY A 123 0.69 -22.00 -2.90
N PRO A 124 0.05 -23.16 -3.19
CA PRO A 124 0.22 -23.86 -4.47
C PRO A 124 -0.14 -23.01 -5.68
N LEU A 125 -1.24 -22.28 -5.62
CA LEU A 125 -1.73 -21.41 -6.68
C LEU A 125 -0.77 -20.25 -6.97
N ILE A 126 -0.28 -19.58 -5.92
CA ILE A 126 0.72 -18.51 -6.05
C ILE A 126 1.99 -19.05 -6.70
N ARG A 127 2.42 -20.25 -6.32
CA ARG A 127 3.62 -20.90 -6.89
C ARG A 127 3.44 -21.24 -8.38
N GLU A 128 2.28 -21.79 -8.74
CA GLU A 128 1.94 -22.07 -10.12
C GLU A 128 1.90 -20.79 -10.97
N THR A 129 1.25 -19.74 -10.47
CA THR A 129 1.18 -18.45 -11.16
C THR A 129 2.57 -17.83 -11.33
N ALA A 130 3.40 -17.81 -10.26
CA ALA A 130 4.77 -17.35 -10.34
C ALA A 130 5.60 -18.17 -11.34
N GLY A 131 5.45 -19.50 -11.33
CA GLY A 131 6.11 -20.40 -12.28
C GLY A 131 5.77 -20.06 -13.72
N ARG A 132 4.47 -19.94 -14.05
CA ARG A 132 4.02 -19.57 -15.41
C ARG A 132 4.55 -18.21 -15.88
N LEU A 133 4.59 -17.21 -15.00
CA LEU A 133 5.15 -15.90 -15.34
C LEU A 133 6.65 -16.00 -15.66
N ILE A 134 7.39 -16.75 -14.86
CA ILE A 134 8.84 -16.94 -15.06
C ILE A 134 9.12 -17.81 -16.30
N ASP A 135 8.28 -18.82 -16.58
CA ASP A 135 8.39 -19.62 -17.82
C ASP A 135 8.26 -18.75 -19.07
N GLY A 136 7.51 -17.65 -18.98
CA GLY A 136 7.42 -16.63 -20.05
C GLY A 136 8.73 -15.91 -20.36
N PHE A 137 9.75 -16.04 -19.50
CA PHE A 137 11.09 -15.45 -19.71
C PHE A 137 12.01 -16.34 -20.55
N GLU A 138 11.64 -17.60 -20.76
CA GLU A 138 12.49 -18.57 -21.49
C GLU A 138 12.88 -18.05 -22.88
N GLY A 139 14.18 -18.08 -23.17
CA GLY A 139 14.73 -17.56 -24.42
C GLY A 139 14.76 -16.03 -24.56
N ARG A 140 14.36 -15.29 -23.53
CA ARG A 140 14.33 -13.82 -23.49
C ARG A 140 15.31 -13.30 -22.42
N PRO A 141 16.52 -12.90 -22.82
CA PRO A 141 17.48 -12.36 -21.85
C PRO A 141 17.09 -10.97 -21.30
N ARG A 142 16.25 -10.22 -22.03
CA ARG A 142 15.78 -8.89 -21.65
C ARG A 142 14.31 -8.93 -21.36
N ILE A 143 13.94 -8.53 -20.14
CA ILE A 143 12.57 -8.49 -19.67
C ILE A 143 12.34 -7.24 -18.81
N ASP A 144 11.09 -6.90 -18.58
CA ASP A 144 10.68 -5.92 -17.57
C ASP A 144 10.11 -6.64 -16.36
N LEU A 145 10.91 -6.79 -15.28
CA LEU A 145 10.46 -7.45 -14.05
C LEU A 145 9.29 -6.71 -13.39
N GLY A 146 9.22 -5.37 -13.54
CA GLY A 146 8.12 -4.57 -13.03
C GLY A 146 6.80 -5.02 -13.67
N GLN A 147 6.72 -4.93 -14.98
CA GLN A 147 5.50 -5.17 -15.75
C GLN A 147 5.16 -6.66 -15.90
N GLU A 148 6.17 -7.52 -16.07
CA GLU A 148 5.95 -8.93 -16.41
C GLU A 148 5.87 -9.86 -15.21
N PHE A 149 6.33 -9.42 -14.03
CA PHE A 149 6.34 -10.27 -12.84
C PHE A 149 5.77 -9.59 -11.60
N THR A 150 6.38 -8.48 -11.11
CA THR A 150 6.04 -7.96 -9.79
C THR A 150 4.63 -7.36 -9.73
N GLN A 151 4.12 -6.82 -10.84
CA GLN A 151 2.73 -6.38 -10.95
C GLN A 151 1.78 -7.53 -11.26
N ARG A 152 2.20 -8.47 -12.12
CA ARG A 152 1.31 -9.54 -12.60
C ARG A 152 0.98 -10.56 -11.52
N LEU A 153 1.94 -10.95 -10.67
CA LEU A 153 1.70 -11.96 -9.65
C LEU A 153 0.63 -11.53 -8.63
N PRO A 154 0.72 -10.34 -7.99
CA PRO A 154 -0.28 -9.91 -7.02
C PRO A 154 -1.68 -9.70 -7.62
N ILE A 155 -1.77 -9.06 -8.81
CA ILE A 155 -3.09 -8.83 -9.42
C ILE A 155 -3.78 -10.15 -9.77
N LEU A 156 -3.06 -11.12 -10.33
CA LEU A 156 -3.63 -12.43 -10.64
C LEU A 156 -4.05 -13.19 -9.37
N THR A 157 -3.28 -13.06 -8.29
CA THR A 157 -3.60 -13.69 -7.01
C THR A 157 -4.87 -13.09 -6.38
N ILE A 158 -4.99 -11.75 -6.37
CA ILE A 158 -6.19 -11.12 -5.78
C ILE A 158 -7.44 -11.41 -6.60
N LEU A 159 -7.36 -11.45 -7.94
CA LEU A 159 -8.48 -11.82 -8.80
C LEU A 159 -8.97 -13.25 -8.53
N GLN A 160 -8.04 -14.18 -8.31
CA GLN A 160 -8.39 -15.56 -7.92
C GLN A 160 -9.02 -15.61 -6.54
N LEU A 161 -8.51 -14.86 -5.57
CA LEU A 161 -9.08 -14.79 -4.22
C LEU A 161 -10.49 -14.18 -4.24
N LEU A 162 -10.72 -13.18 -5.10
CA LEU A 162 -12.05 -12.60 -5.33
C LEU A 162 -13.03 -13.63 -5.90
N GLY A 163 -12.56 -14.56 -6.71
CA GLY A 163 -13.37 -15.54 -7.44
C GLY A 163 -13.69 -15.13 -8.88
N VAL A 164 -12.85 -14.27 -9.46
CA VAL A 164 -12.95 -13.90 -10.89
C VAL A 164 -12.64 -15.14 -11.74
N PRO A 165 -13.49 -15.51 -12.70
CA PRO A 165 -13.22 -16.58 -13.63
C PRO A 165 -11.89 -16.39 -14.38
N GLN A 166 -11.13 -17.47 -14.57
CA GLN A 166 -9.81 -17.40 -15.21
C GLN A 166 -9.85 -16.77 -16.61
N ALA A 167 -10.93 -16.97 -17.34
CA ALA A 167 -11.11 -16.37 -18.67
C ALA A 167 -11.13 -14.84 -18.67
N ASP A 168 -11.50 -14.23 -17.53
CA ASP A 168 -11.63 -12.78 -17.37
C ASP A 168 -10.40 -12.15 -16.71
N HIS A 169 -9.39 -12.95 -16.28
CA HIS A 169 -8.23 -12.45 -15.53
C HIS A 169 -7.43 -11.39 -16.28
N ASP A 170 -7.15 -11.59 -17.58
CA ASP A 170 -6.32 -10.62 -18.33
C ASP A 170 -7.03 -9.29 -18.52
N TRP A 171 -8.34 -9.32 -18.78
CA TRP A 171 -9.15 -8.11 -18.83
C TRP A 171 -9.22 -7.42 -17.47
N ALA A 172 -9.60 -8.15 -16.42
CA ALA A 172 -9.75 -7.57 -15.08
C ALA A 172 -8.42 -7.05 -14.51
N ALA A 173 -7.30 -7.73 -14.81
CA ALA A 173 -5.96 -7.27 -14.43
C ALA A 173 -5.60 -5.97 -15.15
N THR A 174 -5.86 -5.87 -16.46
CA THR A 174 -5.60 -4.67 -17.23
C THR A 174 -6.46 -3.51 -16.75
N ALA A 175 -7.75 -3.73 -16.54
CA ALA A 175 -8.67 -2.71 -16.04
C ALA A 175 -8.29 -2.25 -14.62
N GLY A 176 -7.89 -3.19 -13.73
CA GLY A 176 -7.43 -2.88 -12.39
C GLY A 176 -6.16 -2.03 -12.37
N LEU A 177 -5.20 -2.31 -13.23
CA LEU A 177 -3.99 -1.50 -13.38
C LEU A 177 -4.30 -0.10 -13.92
N GLU A 178 -5.11 -0.01 -14.98
CA GLU A 178 -5.43 1.27 -15.64
C GLU A 178 -6.29 2.19 -14.76
N MET A 179 -7.23 1.65 -13.95
CA MET A 179 -8.07 2.47 -13.07
C MET A 179 -7.27 3.24 -12.02
N LEU A 180 -6.08 2.73 -11.67
CA LEU A 180 -5.19 3.34 -10.67
C LEU A 180 -4.22 4.34 -11.29
N ARG A 181 -4.07 4.35 -12.62
CA ARG A 181 -3.20 5.29 -13.30
C ARG A 181 -3.71 6.72 -13.18
N ARG A 182 -2.83 7.58 -12.71
CA ARG A 182 -3.05 9.04 -12.69
C ARG A 182 -2.10 9.68 -13.70
N PRO A 183 -2.63 10.37 -14.73
CA PRO A 183 -1.77 11.10 -15.64
C PRO A 183 -0.95 12.15 -14.88
N ALA A 184 0.31 12.32 -15.26
CA ALA A 184 1.18 13.31 -14.62
C ALA A 184 0.59 14.73 -14.77
N GLY A 185 0.41 15.41 -13.63
CA GLY A 185 -0.15 16.77 -13.58
C GLY A 185 -1.69 16.85 -13.56
N GLU A 186 -2.40 15.73 -13.54
CA GLU A 186 -3.86 15.71 -13.41
C GLU A 186 -4.30 15.40 -11.97
N ALA A 187 -5.35 16.09 -11.51
CA ALA A 187 -5.90 15.92 -10.16
C ALA A 187 -6.79 14.68 -9.99
N GLY A 188 -7.00 13.88 -11.05
CA GLY A 188 -7.90 12.73 -11.03
C GLY A 188 -7.58 11.69 -12.10
N PRO A 189 -8.32 10.56 -12.14
CA PRO A 189 -8.16 9.56 -13.18
C PRO A 189 -8.57 10.12 -14.55
N SER A 190 -8.00 9.58 -15.63
CA SER A 190 -8.44 9.89 -16.98
C SER A 190 -9.90 9.44 -17.21
N ALA A 191 -10.57 9.99 -18.21
CA ALA A 191 -11.95 9.57 -18.56
C ALA A 191 -12.01 8.06 -18.90
N SER A 192 -10.97 7.51 -19.53
CA SER A 192 -10.86 6.07 -19.82
C SER A 192 -10.70 5.24 -18.56
N ALA A 193 -9.88 5.69 -17.61
CA ALA A 193 -9.71 5.02 -16.31
C ALA A 193 -11.01 5.04 -15.48
N ALA A 194 -11.76 6.15 -15.53
CA ALA A 194 -13.06 6.24 -14.89
C ALA A 194 -14.07 5.26 -15.50
N ALA A 195 -14.14 5.17 -16.83
CA ALA A 195 -15.03 4.22 -17.52
C ALA A 195 -14.67 2.75 -17.19
N LEU A 196 -13.38 2.40 -17.19
CA LEU A 196 -12.92 1.05 -16.81
C LEU A 196 -13.25 0.72 -15.36
N ARG A 197 -13.18 1.72 -14.47
CA ARG A 197 -13.57 1.54 -13.08
C ARG A 197 -15.07 1.23 -12.95
N GLU A 198 -15.94 1.94 -13.66
CA GLU A 198 -17.38 1.66 -13.67
C GLU A 198 -17.66 0.25 -14.20
N GLU A 199 -17.02 -0.15 -15.30
CA GLU A 199 -17.16 -1.49 -15.88
C GLU A 199 -16.72 -2.59 -14.89
N LEU A 200 -15.60 -2.39 -14.18
CA LEU A 200 -15.15 -3.31 -13.14
C LEU A 200 -16.14 -3.41 -11.98
N VAL A 201 -16.70 -2.29 -11.54
CA VAL A 201 -17.70 -2.27 -10.44
C VAL A 201 -18.93 -3.06 -10.85
N ASP A 202 -19.48 -2.80 -12.03
CA ASP A 202 -20.66 -3.51 -12.55
C ASP A 202 -20.40 -5.01 -12.65
N TYR A 203 -19.23 -5.38 -13.14
CA TYR A 203 -18.80 -6.76 -13.24
C TYR A 203 -18.73 -7.44 -11.84
N PHE A 204 -18.15 -6.77 -10.84
CA PHE A 204 -18.04 -7.35 -9.49
C PHE A 204 -19.39 -7.46 -8.78
N VAL A 205 -20.26 -6.46 -8.95
CA VAL A 205 -21.63 -6.51 -8.44
C VAL A 205 -22.37 -7.71 -9.06
N ASP A 206 -22.21 -7.92 -10.37
CA ASP A 206 -22.81 -9.07 -11.06
C ASP A 206 -22.25 -10.41 -10.56
N GLN A 207 -20.93 -10.50 -10.31
CA GLN A 207 -20.33 -11.71 -9.72
C GLN A 207 -20.91 -12.03 -8.34
N VAL A 208 -21.12 -11.05 -7.47
CA VAL A 208 -21.75 -11.25 -6.17
C VAL A 208 -23.22 -11.68 -6.32
N ARG A 209 -23.96 -11.07 -7.24
CA ARG A 209 -25.35 -11.44 -7.53
C ARG A 209 -25.45 -12.88 -8.05
N ARG A 210 -24.54 -13.29 -8.93
CA ARG A 210 -24.48 -14.67 -9.43
C ARG A 210 -24.27 -15.69 -8.31
N ARG A 211 -23.39 -15.42 -7.34
CA ARG A 211 -23.18 -16.29 -6.16
C ARG A 211 -24.48 -16.55 -5.40
N ARG A 212 -25.35 -15.53 -5.29
CA ARG A 212 -26.65 -15.65 -4.61
C ARG A 212 -27.67 -16.49 -5.40
N VAL A 213 -27.57 -16.55 -6.73
CA VAL A 213 -28.52 -17.24 -7.60
C VAL A 213 -28.02 -18.65 -7.97
N GLU A 214 -26.75 -18.75 -8.37
CA GLU A 214 -26.18 -19.99 -8.91
C GLU A 214 -25.54 -20.86 -7.82
N GLY A 215 -25.32 -20.32 -6.62
CA GLY A 215 -24.75 -21.00 -5.47
C GLY A 215 -23.40 -20.40 -5.04
N MET A 216 -23.14 -20.48 -3.75
CA MET A 216 -21.90 -19.97 -3.14
C MET A 216 -20.71 -20.84 -3.53
N THR A 217 -19.59 -20.21 -3.81
CA THR A 217 -18.29 -20.82 -4.04
C THR A 217 -17.30 -20.40 -2.95
N ASP A 218 -16.09 -20.91 -2.98
CA ASP A 218 -15.10 -20.61 -1.95
C ASP A 218 -14.26 -19.38 -2.32
N ASP A 219 -14.90 -18.19 -2.36
CA ASP A 219 -14.30 -16.93 -2.78
C ASP A 219 -14.86 -15.73 -2.02
N VAL A 220 -14.23 -14.54 -2.22
CA VAL A 220 -14.63 -13.28 -1.58
C VAL A 220 -16.02 -12.83 -2.03
N PHE A 221 -16.40 -13.05 -3.29
CA PHE A 221 -17.74 -12.70 -3.77
C PHE A 221 -18.82 -13.47 -3.02
N SER A 222 -18.58 -14.74 -2.67
CA SER A 222 -19.47 -15.53 -1.83
C SER A 222 -19.52 -15.05 -0.38
N ASP A 223 -18.38 -14.59 0.17
CA ASP A 223 -18.34 -13.98 1.51
C ASP A 223 -19.18 -12.70 1.53
N MET A 224 -19.08 -11.85 0.49
CA MET A 224 -19.91 -10.65 0.35
C MET A 224 -21.39 -10.99 0.18
N ALA A 225 -21.72 -11.95 -0.68
CA ALA A 225 -23.09 -12.43 -0.87
C ALA A 225 -23.70 -12.89 0.45
N THR A 226 -22.97 -13.69 1.24
CA THR A 226 -23.36 -14.14 2.58
C THR A 226 -23.53 -12.96 3.54
N GLY A 227 -22.63 -11.96 3.49
CA GLY A 227 -22.72 -10.74 4.29
C GLY A 227 -23.98 -9.92 3.99
N ILE A 228 -24.38 -9.84 2.71
CA ILE A 228 -25.62 -9.14 2.30
C ILE A 228 -26.86 -9.93 2.80
N GLU A 229 -26.89 -11.25 2.65
CA GLU A 229 -28.00 -12.08 3.13
C GLU A 229 -28.15 -12.04 4.64
N ALA A 230 -27.04 -11.90 5.37
CA ALA A 230 -27.04 -11.73 6.82
C ALA A 230 -27.36 -10.30 7.29
N GLY A 231 -27.55 -9.35 6.37
CA GLY A 231 -27.78 -7.94 6.71
C GLY A 231 -26.56 -7.23 7.32
N LEU A 232 -25.35 -7.77 7.13
CA LEU A 232 -24.10 -7.19 7.61
C LEU A 232 -23.53 -6.13 6.67
N MET A 233 -23.86 -6.20 5.39
CA MET A 233 -23.46 -5.24 4.37
C MET A 233 -24.57 -4.98 3.36
N LYS A 234 -24.49 -3.84 2.67
CA LYS A 234 -25.37 -3.47 1.57
C LYS A 234 -24.74 -3.84 0.23
N GLU A 235 -25.56 -3.98 -0.79
CA GLU A 235 -25.07 -4.21 -2.16
C GLU A 235 -24.26 -3.03 -2.69
N SER A 236 -24.60 -1.79 -2.32
CA SER A 236 -23.83 -0.59 -2.68
C SER A 236 -22.39 -0.58 -2.12
N GLU A 237 -22.09 -1.37 -1.08
CA GLU A 237 -20.78 -1.45 -0.44
C GLU A 237 -19.83 -2.46 -1.15
N ILE A 238 -20.34 -3.24 -2.11
CA ILE A 238 -19.52 -4.12 -2.94
C ILE A 238 -18.44 -3.32 -3.66
N GLN A 239 -18.81 -2.17 -4.21
CA GLN A 239 -17.89 -1.29 -4.93
C GLN A 239 -16.66 -0.94 -4.08
N GLY A 240 -16.88 -0.37 -2.90
CA GLY A 240 -15.78 0.09 -2.04
C GLY A 240 -14.87 -1.04 -1.59
N LEU A 241 -15.44 -2.21 -1.23
CA LEU A 241 -14.66 -3.36 -0.81
C LEU A 241 -13.85 -3.97 -1.97
N THR A 242 -14.45 -4.16 -3.14
CA THR A 242 -13.76 -4.82 -4.27
C THR A 242 -12.67 -3.95 -4.87
N LEU A 243 -12.93 -2.66 -5.09
CA LEU A 243 -11.93 -1.73 -5.60
C LEU A 243 -10.76 -1.55 -4.61
N LEU A 244 -11.06 -1.48 -3.30
CA LEU A 244 -10.02 -1.44 -2.27
C LEU A 244 -9.16 -2.71 -2.29
N LEU A 245 -9.78 -3.90 -2.37
CA LEU A 245 -9.04 -5.17 -2.38
C LEU A 245 -8.11 -5.28 -3.59
N ILE A 246 -8.55 -4.84 -4.77
CA ILE A 246 -7.69 -4.81 -5.96
C ILE A 246 -6.55 -3.83 -5.78
N ALA A 247 -6.84 -2.58 -5.46
CA ALA A 247 -5.81 -1.55 -5.34
C ALA A 247 -4.78 -1.87 -4.26
N ALA A 248 -5.26 -2.13 -3.04
CA ALA A 248 -4.39 -2.40 -1.90
C ALA A 248 -3.61 -3.71 -2.05
N GLY A 249 -4.23 -4.74 -2.64
CA GLY A 249 -3.59 -6.05 -2.83
C GLY A 249 -2.53 -6.04 -3.93
N MET A 250 -2.71 -5.23 -4.96
CA MET A 250 -1.80 -5.16 -6.10
C MET A 250 -0.63 -4.21 -5.85
N GLU A 251 -0.89 -2.92 -5.66
CA GLU A 251 0.16 -1.89 -5.69
C GLU A 251 1.22 -2.08 -4.58
N THR A 252 0.80 -2.41 -3.38
CA THR A 252 1.70 -2.51 -2.23
C THR A 252 2.60 -3.75 -2.32
N THR A 253 2.04 -4.91 -2.69
CA THR A 253 2.81 -6.15 -2.82
C THR A 253 3.73 -6.09 -4.03
N SER A 254 3.28 -5.54 -5.15
CA SER A 254 4.14 -5.34 -6.33
C SER A 254 5.29 -4.37 -6.03
N SER A 255 5.03 -3.32 -5.25
CA SER A 255 6.06 -2.38 -4.81
C SER A 255 7.10 -3.04 -3.91
N LEU A 256 6.68 -3.87 -2.95
CA LEU A 256 7.61 -4.63 -2.10
C LEU A 256 8.50 -5.54 -2.94
N MET A 257 7.90 -6.33 -3.84
CA MET A 257 8.65 -7.23 -4.73
C MET A 257 9.55 -6.46 -5.70
N GLY A 258 9.07 -5.32 -6.21
CA GLY A 258 9.84 -4.43 -7.07
C GLY A 258 11.05 -3.81 -6.36
N ASN A 259 10.89 -3.35 -5.11
CA ASN A 259 11.99 -2.81 -4.30
C ASN A 259 13.05 -3.90 -4.01
N ILE A 260 12.63 -5.14 -3.75
CA ILE A 260 13.54 -6.28 -3.60
C ILE A 260 14.26 -6.58 -4.93
N ALA A 261 13.54 -6.66 -6.05
CA ALA A 261 14.12 -6.93 -7.36
C ALA A 261 15.11 -5.83 -7.77
N HIS A 262 14.79 -4.57 -7.52
CA HIS A 262 15.69 -3.45 -7.76
C HIS A 262 16.99 -3.57 -6.95
N ALA A 263 16.89 -3.87 -5.64
CA ALA A 263 18.06 -4.03 -4.78
C ALA A 263 18.98 -5.20 -5.24
N VAL A 264 18.39 -6.25 -5.81
CA VAL A 264 19.20 -7.35 -6.44
C VAL A 264 19.82 -6.88 -7.75
N ALA A 265 19.07 -6.16 -8.59
CA ALA A 265 19.54 -5.69 -9.89
C ALA A 265 20.63 -4.62 -9.80
N THR A 266 20.71 -3.87 -8.70
CA THR A 266 21.76 -2.88 -8.39
C THR A 266 22.91 -3.44 -7.56
N GLU A 267 22.89 -4.75 -7.28
CA GLU A 267 23.88 -5.42 -6.43
C GLU A 267 23.95 -4.93 -4.97
N ASP A 268 22.96 -4.14 -4.52
CA ASP A 268 22.86 -3.72 -3.12
C ASP A 268 22.69 -4.92 -2.18
N VAL A 269 22.06 -5.99 -2.70
CA VAL A 269 21.85 -7.26 -1.99
C VAL A 269 22.08 -8.44 -2.94
N ALA A 270 22.92 -9.39 -2.53
CA ALA A 270 23.10 -10.62 -3.27
C ALA A 270 21.87 -11.54 -3.11
N ALA A 271 21.38 -12.11 -4.22
CA ALA A 271 20.19 -12.97 -4.22
C ALA A 271 20.28 -14.16 -3.27
N ASN A 272 21.48 -14.78 -3.14
CA ASN A 272 21.69 -15.89 -2.21
C ASN A 272 21.56 -15.51 -0.73
N ALA A 273 21.78 -14.26 -0.37
CA ALA A 273 21.55 -13.78 1.01
C ALA A 273 20.07 -13.67 1.36
N LEU A 274 19.20 -13.65 0.34
CA LEU A 274 17.74 -13.52 0.46
C LEU A 274 17.03 -14.88 0.54
N LEU A 275 17.71 -15.98 0.20
CA LEU A 275 17.16 -17.33 0.19
C LEU A 275 17.66 -18.15 1.40
N ASP A 276 16.80 -19.05 1.89
CA ASP A 276 17.18 -20.08 2.85
C ASP A 276 17.70 -21.33 2.13
N ASP A 277 18.18 -22.34 2.89
CA ASP A 277 18.74 -23.59 2.35
C ASP A 277 17.74 -24.39 1.50
N ALA A 278 16.44 -24.11 1.64
CA ALA A 278 15.37 -24.71 0.85
C ALA A 278 15.02 -23.88 -0.40
N GLY A 279 15.76 -22.82 -0.70
CA GLY A 279 15.51 -21.90 -1.82
C GLY A 279 14.27 -21.03 -1.62
N GLN A 280 13.78 -20.89 -0.39
CA GLN A 280 12.64 -20.01 -0.10
C GLN A 280 13.15 -18.63 0.31
N PHE A 281 12.44 -17.61 -0.07
CA PHE A 281 12.74 -16.24 0.36
C PHE A 281 12.61 -16.13 1.88
N ARG A 282 13.61 -15.56 2.54
CA ARG A 282 13.73 -15.50 4.00
C ARG A 282 12.71 -14.54 4.61
N ALA A 283 11.95 -15.01 5.60
CA ALA A 283 10.96 -14.18 6.26
C ALA A 283 11.56 -12.92 6.95
N PRO A 284 12.72 -12.96 7.64
CA PRO A 284 13.33 -11.75 8.19
C PRO A 284 13.67 -10.70 7.12
N ALA A 285 14.09 -11.14 5.92
CA ALA A 285 14.39 -10.23 4.83
C ALA A 285 13.12 -9.50 4.33
N ILE A 286 11.95 -10.18 4.28
CA ILE A 286 10.67 -9.53 3.95
C ILE A 286 10.38 -8.40 4.94
N GLU A 287 10.48 -8.67 6.24
CA GLU A 287 10.21 -7.67 7.29
C GLU A 287 11.18 -6.50 7.22
N GLU A 288 12.45 -6.77 6.89
CA GLU A 288 13.45 -5.72 6.79
C GLU A 288 13.23 -4.85 5.53
N PHE A 289 12.85 -5.42 4.39
CA PHE A 289 12.47 -4.62 3.22
C PHE A 289 11.22 -3.78 3.48
N LEU A 290 10.21 -4.34 4.16
CA LEU A 290 9.01 -3.61 4.59
C LEU A 290 9.37 -2.43 5.51
N ARG A 291 10.34 -2.61 6.40
CA ARG A 291 10.84 -1.54 7.27
C ARG A 291 11.65 -0.51 6.48
N PHE A 292 12.64 -0.97 5.71
CA PHE A 292 13.66 -0.12 5.09
C PHE A 292 13.11 0.68 3.91
N ASP A 293 12.35 0.05 3.02
CA ASP A 293 11.73 0.72 1.87
C ASP A 293 10.23 0.37 1.78
N ALA A 294 9.48 0.90 2.76
CA ALA A 294 8.06 0.61 2.92
C ALA A 294 7.27 0.99 1.67
N PRO A 295 6.45 0.09 1.09
CA PRO A 295 5.59 0.42 -0.04
C PRO A 295 4.66 1.60 0.23
N ALA A 296 3.89 1.55 1.33
CA ALA A 296 3.08 2.68 1.76
C ALA A 296 3.95 3.69 2.53
N GLN A 297 4.06 4.90 1.99
CA GLN A 297 4.86 5.97 2.61
C GLN A 297 4.11 6.63 3.76
N TRP A 298 2.83 6.91 3.55
CA TRP A 298 1.95 7.55 4.51
C TRP A 298 0.49 7.31 4.16
N LEU A 299 -0.40 7.52 5.12
CA LEU A 299 -1.82 7.74 4.92
C LEU A 299 -2.25 8.93 5.79
N ALA A 300 -3.34 9.61 5.39
CA ALA A 300 -3.89 10.69 6.18
C ALA A 300 -4.88 10.19 7.24
N ARG A 301 -5.04 11.00 8.28
CA ARG A 301 -6.11 10.94 9.28
C ARG A 301 -6.67 12.34 9.50
N VAL A 302 -7.86 12.43 10.06
CA VAL A 302 -8.47 13.72 10.44
C VAL A 302 -8.78 13.71 11.91
N THR A 303 -8.34 14.77 12.63
CA THR A 303 -8.59 14.87 14.07
C THR A 303 -10.09 15.13 14.35
N THR A 304 -10.69 14.35 15.24
CA THR A 304 -12.08 14.49 15.69
C THR A 304 -12.23 15.45 16.86
N ARG A 305 -11.12 15.75 17.55
CA ARG A 305 -11.00 16.65 18.70
C ARG A 305 -9.65 17.36 18.66
N PRO A 306 -9.47 18.46 19.43
CA PRO A 306 -8.16 19.09 19.55
C PRO A 306 -7.13 18.14 20.16
N VAL A 307 -5.90 18.16 19.64
CA VAL A 307 -4.77 17.33 20.10
C VAL A 307 -3.56 18.24 20.34
N THR A 308 -2.87 18.05 21.46
CA THR A 308 -1.61 18.74 21.73
C THR A 308 -0.45 17.73 21.62
N MET A 309 0.48 17.96 20.70
CA MET A 309 1.67 17.14 20.49
C MET A 309 2.87 18.04 20.26
N HIS A 310 4.03 17.71 20.84
CA HIS A 310 5.27 18.48 20.70
C HIS A 310 5.11 20.00 20.96
N GLY A 311 4.21 20.38 21.89
CA GLY A 311 3.92 21.76 22.23
C GLY A 311 3.09 22.53 21.19
N GLN A 312 2.58 21.85 20.17
CA GLN A 312 1.69 22.41 19.15
C GLN A 312 0.28 21.87 19.33
N GLU A 313 -0.72 22.72 19.08
CA GLU A 313 -2.14 22.34 19.12
C GLU A 313 -2.66 22.09 17.71
N LEU A 314 -3.18 20.89 17.47
CA LEU A 314 -3.93 20.52 16.27
C LEU A 314 -5.40 20.70 16.55
N PRO A 315 -6.08 21.65 15.91
CA PRO A 315 -7.54 21.79 16.03
C PRO A 315 -8.29 20.55 15.52
N THR A 316 -9.54 20.40 15.95
CA THR A 316 -10.49 19.47 15.31
C THR A 316 -10.54 19.72 13.81
N GLY A 317 -10.59 18.65 13.01
CA GLY A 317 -10.61 18.72 11.54
C GLY A 317 -9.22 18.89 10.90
N SER A 318 -8.14 18.85 11.69
CA SER A 318 -6.78 18.84 11.15
C SER A 318 -6.49 17.55 10.40
N ARG A 319 -6.05 17.67 9.14
CA ARG A 319 -5.57 16.53 8.35
C ARG A 319 -4.12 16.25 8.69
N VAL A 320 -3.82 14.99 9.04
CA VAL A 320 -2.52 14.57 9.58
C VAL A 320 -2.00 13.40 8.76
N LEU A 321 -0.87 13.56 8.11
CA LEU A 321 -0.15 12.47 7.45
C LEU A 321 0.59 11.66 8.50
N VAL A 322 0.28 10.38 8.62
CA VAL A 322 1.03 9.44 9.45
C VAL A 322 2.10 8.78 8.58
N LEU A 323 3.37 9.19 8.75
CA LEU A 323 4.47 8.83 7.87
C LEU A 323 5.06 7.46 8.27
N PHE A 324 4.49 6.35 7.75
CA PHE A 324 4.93 4.98 8.06
C PHE A 324 6.41 4.77 7.72
N ALA A 325 6.83 5.19 6.51
CA ALA A 325 8.20 5.00 6.04
C ALA A 325 9.21 5.82 6.85
N SER A 326 8.83 7.01 7.32
CA SER A 326 9.64 7.78 8.26
C SER A 326 9.77 7.06 9.59
N ALA A 327 8.66 6.63 10.19
CA ALA A 327 8.62 5.91 11.46
C ALA A 327 9.48 4.63 11.43
N ASN A 328 9.42 3.89 10.33
CA ASN A 328 10.19 2.67 10.12
C ASN A 328 11.71 2.88 10.05
N ARG A 329 12.16 4.11 9.86
CA ARG A 329 13.58 4.50 9.92
C ARG A 329 13.90 5.41 11.10
N ASP A 330 13.11 5.34 12.17
CA ASP A 330 13.40 6.10 13.39
C ASP A 330 14.55 5.44 14.18
N PRO A 331 15.69 6.14 14.38
CA PRO A 331 16.83 5.60 15.13
C PRO A 331 16.53 5.40 16.62
N ARG A 332 15.42 5.96 17.13
CA ARG A 332 14.93 5.76 18.51
C ARG A 332 14.34 4.36 18.69
N GLU A 333 13.84 3.77 17.60
CA GLU A 333 13.28 2.41 17.59
C GLU A 333 14.26 1.37 17.01
N TYR A 334 15.00 1.74 15.96
CA TYR A 334 15.87 0.82 15.22
C TYR A 334 17.33 1.30 15.22
N ALA A 335 18.23 0.56 15.84
CA ALA A 335 19.67 0.82 15.68
C ALA A 335 20.08 0.70 14.21
N ARG A 336 20.93 1.60 13.71
CA ARG A 336 21.32 1.66 12.27
C ARG A 336 20.09 1.68 11.37
N ALA A 337 19.14 2.59 11.65
CA ALA A 337 17.83 2.62 11.03
C ALA A 337 17.89 2.83 9.50
N ASP A 338 18.90 3.55 9.01
CA ASP A 338 19.11 3.84 7.59
C ASP A 338 19.97 2.78 6.85
N GLU A 339 20.21 1.63 7.50
CA GLU A 339 20.89 0.48 6.86
C GLU A 339 19.91 -0.66 6.66
N LEU A 340 20.02 -1.35 5.51
CA LEU A 340 19.33 -2.61 5.22
C LEU A 340 20.08 -3.76 5.90
N VAL A 341 19.50 -4.35 6.94
CA VAL A 341 20.11 -5.41 7.75
C VAL A 341 19.21 -6.64 7.73
N LEU A 342 19.48 -7.59 6.84
CA LEU A 342 18.59 -8.73 6.53
C LEU A 342 18.23 -9.64 7.71
N ASP A 343 19.03 -9.64 8.77
CA ASP A 343 18.79 -10.42 9.99
C ASP A 343 18.26 -9.58 11.16
N ARG A 344 17.84 -8.34 10.89
CA ARG A 344 17.24 -7.49 11.90
C ARG A 344 15.89 -8.07 12.35
N ASP A 345 15.59 -7.96 13.64
CA ASP A 345 14.22 -8.13 14.14
C ASP A 345 13.40 -6.88 13.76
N SER A 346 12.74 -6.95 12.62
CA SER A 346 11.90 -5.87 12.06
C SER A 346 10.40 -6.15 12.23
N ALA A 347 10.02 -7.11 13.08
CA ALA A 347 8.62 -7.53 13.24
C ALA A 347 7.68 -6.41 13.74
N ARG A 348 8.23 -5.35 14.32
CA ARG A 348 7.49 -4.18 14.81
C ARG A 348 7.38 -3.05 13.80
N ASN A 349 7.79 -3.28 12.52
CA ASN A 349 7.64 -2.24 11.50
C ASN A 349 6.16 -1.85 11.31
N LEU A 350 5.94 -0.60 10.93
CA LEU A 350 4.61 -0.02 10.72
C LEU A 350 4.15 -0.05 9.26
N ALA A 351 4.80 -0.82 8.39
CA ALA A 351 4.41 -0.89 6.97
C ALA A 351 2.98 -1.44 6.76
N PHE A 352 2.49 -2.23 7.69
CA PHE A 352 1.12 -2.75 7.70
C PHE A 352 0.17 -1.92 8.59
N GLY A 353 0.60 -0.75 9.07
CA GLY A 353 -0.15 0.05 10.02
C GLY A 353 -0.27 -0.61 11.40
N GLU A 354 -1.21 -0.11 12.21
CA GLU A 354 -1.55 -0.65 13.53
C GLU A 354 -3.01 -0.29 13.90
N GLY A 355 -3.53 -0.84 15.00
CA GLY A 355 -4.88 -0.56 15.48
C GLY A 355 -5.97 -1.23 14.65
N VAL A 356 -7.15 -0.60 14.57
CA VAL A 356 -8.34 -1.16 13.91
C VAL A 356 -8.13 -1.33 12.40
N HIS A 357 -7.31 -0.48 11.79
CA HIS A 357 -6.94 -0.54 10.37
C HIS A 357 -5.69 -1.37 10.07
N PHE A 358 -5.19 -2.16 11.03
CA PHE A 358 -4.09 -3.09 10.76
C PHE A 358 -4.37 -3.91 9.50
N CYS A 359 -3.39 -3.98 8.59
CA CYS A 359 -3.56 -4.52 7.23
C CYS A 359 -4.20 -5.92 7.22
N LEU A 360 -5.36 -6.02 6.57
CA LEU A 360 -6.07 -7.28 6.40
C LEU A 360 -5.29 -8.25 5.50
N GLY A 361 -4.65 -7.72 4.45
CA GLY A 361 -3.90 -8.50 3.45
C GLY A 361 -2.48 -8.91 3.88
N MET A 362 -2.01 -8.54 5.08
CA MET A 362 -0.65 -8.84 5.53
C MET A 362 -0.22 -10.30 5.34
N PRO A 363 -1.02 -11.32 5.70
CA PRO A 363 -0.61 -12.72 5.50
C PRO A 363 -0.45 -13.08 4.02
N LEU A 364 -1.27 -12.50 3.14
CA LEU A 364 -1.22 -12.73 1.70
C LEU A 364 0.04 -12.07 1.11
N ALA A 365 0.28 -10.80 1.38
CA ALA A 365 1.44 -10.06 0.89
C ALA A 365 2.77 -10.74 1.26
N ARG A 366 2.90 -11.20 2.51
CA ARG A 366 4.07 -11.97 2.96
C ARG A 366 4.24 -13.28 2.21
N MET A 367 3.14 -13.99 1.97
CA MET A 367 3.17 -15.27 1.25
C MET A 367 3.51 -15.07 -0.22
N GLU A 368 2.90 -14.10 -0.90
CA GLU A 368 3.20 -13.77 -2.29
C GLU A 368 4.65 -13.40 -2.48
N THR A 369 5.18 -12.51 -1.62
CA THR A 369 6.58 -12.12 -1.66
C THR A 369 7.49 -13.31 -1.41
N ARG A 370 7.19 -14.13 -0.40
CA ARG A 370 8.00 -15.32 -0.08
C ARG A 370 8.05 -16.32 -1.23
N ILE A 371 6.91 -16.63 -1.82
CA ILE A 371 6.82 -17.63 -2.90
C ILE A 371 7.32 -17.02 -4.21
N GLY A 372 6.82 -15.83 -4.58
CA GLY A 372 7.14 -15.20 -5.85
C GLY A 372 8.63 -14.89 -5.99
N MET A 373 9.20 -14.17 -5.00
CA MET A 373 10.61 -13.84 -5.02
C MET A 373 11.49 -15.09 -4.83
N GLY A 374 11.06 -16.08 -4.03
CA GLY A 374 11.72 -17.36 -3.92
C GLY A 374 11.80 -18.09 -5.25
N CYS A 375 10.70 -18.17 -6.00
CA CYS A 375 10.70 -18.78 -7.34
C CYS A 375 11.59 -18.01 -8.33
N LEU A 376 11.51 -16.67 -8.33
CA LEU A 376 12.30 -15.84 -9.24
C LEU A 376 13.78 -16.01 -8.97
N LEU A 377 14.24 -15.79 -7.74
CA LEU A 377 15.66 -15.81 -7.39
C LEU A 377 16.28 -17.21 -7.42
N SER A 378 15.48 -18.28 -7.26
CA SER A 378 15.96 -19.66 -7.43
C SER A 378 16.22 -20.01 -8.90
N ARG A 379 15.48 -19.41 -9.84
CA ARG A 379 15.63 -19.67 -11.29
C ARG A 379 16.57 -18.68 -11.96
N HIS A 380 16.58 -17.44 -11.47
CA HIS A 380 17.41 -16.34 -11.95
C HIS A 380 18.15 -15.72 -10.75
N PRO A 381 19.22 -16.35 -10.27
CA PRO A 381 19.95 -15.89 -9.08
C PRO A 381 20.78 -14.62 -9.32
N SER A 382 20.89 -14.18 -10.57
CA SER A 382 21.61 -12.98 -10.96
C SER A 382 20.90 -12.31 -12.14
N PHE A 383 20.72 -11.01 -12.05
CA PHE A 383 20.29 -10.13 -13.13
C PHE A 383 20.73 -8.70 -12.81
N GLY A 384 20.99 -7.92 -13.85
CA GLY A 384 21.37 -6.50 -13.71
C GLY A 384 20.40 -5.59 -14.45
N LEU A 385 20.40 -4.30 -14.14
CA LEU A 385 19.60 -3.32 -14.85
C LEU A 385 20.03 -3.23 -16.34
N ASP A 386 19.04 -3.21 -17.24
CA ASP A 386 19.20 -2.99 -18.70
C ASP A 386 18.44 -1.73 -19.14
N GLY A 387 18.52 -0.71 -18.34
CA GLY A 387 17.85 0.59 -18.54
C GLY A 387 17.53 1.29 -17.22
N ALA A 388 16.99 2.49 -17.31
CA ALA A 388 16.56 3.21 -16.10
C ALA A 388 15.23 2.64 -15.59
N PRO A 389 15.14 2.22 -14.33
CA PRO A 389 13.86 1.84 -13.73
C PRO A 389 12.93 3.06 -13.62
N VAL A 390 11.64 2.83 -13.75
CA VAL A 390 10.61 3.87 -13.64
C VAL A 390 9.78 3.63 -12.39
N ARG A 391 9.68 4.65 -11.52
CA ARG A 391 8.84 4.57 -10.33
C ARG A 391 7.36 4.73 -10.67
N TYR A 392 6.50 4.16 -9.85
CA TYR A 392 5.06 4.45 -9.91
C TYR A 392 4.81 5.96 -9.76
N PRO A 393 3.90 6.54 -10.53
CA PRO A 393 3.50 7.94 -10.39
C PRO A 393 2.56 8.13 -9.18
N SER A 394 3.02 7.76 -7.99
CA SER A 394 2.27 7.83 -6.74
C SER A 394 3.12 8.48 -5.65
N HIS A 395 2.51 9.36 -4.86
CA HIS A 395 3.15 9.97 -3.70
C HIS A 395 2.91 9.17 -2.41
N VAL A 396 1.93 8.28 -2.44
CA VAL A 396 1.54 7.43 -1.30
C VAL A 396 2.27 6.09 -1.36
N ILE A 397 2.39 5.52 -2.56
CA ILE A 397 2.99 4.20 -2.79
C ILE A 397 4.37 4.36 -3.47
N ARG A 398 5.37 3.74 -2.84
CA ARG A 398 6.76 3.73 -3.32
C ARG A 398 7.12 2.36 -3.89
N GLY A 399 7.35 2.31 -5.17
CA GLY A 399 7.72 1.11 -5.91
C GLY A 399 8.08 1.45 -7.35
N PHE A 400 8.09 0.45 -8.21
CA PHE A 400 8.49 0.60 -9.61
C PHE A 400 7.39 0.12 -10.56
N GLU A 401 7.07 0.96 -11.54
CA GLU A 401 6.23 0.60 -12.67
C GLU A 401 7.00 -0.27 -13.67
N SER A 402 8.29 0.02 -13.85
CA SER A 402 9.17 -0.67 -14.79
C SER A 402 10.54 -0.92 -14.17
N ILE A 403 11.05 -2.13 -14.33
CA ILE A 403 12.40 -2.55 -13.93
C ILE A 403 12.99 -3.37 -15.08
N PRO A 404 13.56 -2.71 -16.12
CA PRO A 404 14.19 -3.39 -17.23
C PRO A 404 15.45 -4.11 -16.73
N VAL A 405 15.56 -5.41 -16.98
CA VAL A 405 16.72 -6.20 -16.56
C VAL A 405 17.25 -7.09 -17.68
N LEU A 406 18.55 -7.38 -17.59
CA LEU A 406 19.23 -8.44 -18.33
C LEU A 406 19.37 -9.64 -17.39
N LEU A 407 18.70 -10.73 -17.74
CA LEU A 407 18.84 -12.02 -17.06
C LEU A 407 20.19 -12.66 -17.45
N SER A 408 20.89 -13.24 -16.48
CA SER A 408 22.18 -13.92 -16.66
C SER A 408 22.02 -15.45 -16.66
#